data_e6bae2d920d6bd0fd5693688a4a0bd46
#
_entry.id   e6bae2d920d6bd0fd5693688a4a0bd46
#
_cell.length_a   1.000
_cell.length_b   1.000
_cell.length_c   1.000
_cell.angle_alpha   90.00
_cell.angle_beta   90.00
_cell.angle_gamma   90.00
#
_symmetry.space_group_name_H-M   'P 1'
#
loop_
_entity.id
_entity.type
_entity.pdbx_description
1 polymer ?
#
loop_
_entity_poly.entity_id
_entity_poly.type
_entity_poly.pdbx_seq_one_letter_code
_entity_poly.pdbx_strand_id
1 'polypeptide(L)' 'MKGKNMEKLYTAEEVRVALKMKMPTIRSWIHQQRLPVVRAGRSVRIRESVLIKIIEEGLDAVKVENSTGSIN' A
#
# COMPACT_ATOMS: atom_id res chain seq x y z
N MET A 1 -0.41 1.33 -24.32
CA MET A 1 -0.42 1.13 -24.08
C MET A 1 -0.42 0.90 -23.35
N LYS A 2 -0.70 0.85 -23.15
CA LYS A 2 -0.84 0.62 -22.57
C LYS A 2 -0.61 -0.20 -21.85
N GLY A 3 -1.04 -0.78 -21.81
CA GLY A 3 -0.84 -1.97 -21.08
C GLY A 3 0.41 -2.05 -20.36
N LYS A 4 1.32 -1.48 -20.79
CA LYS A 4 2.55 -1.51 -20.13
C LYS A 4 2.45 -1.02 -18.75
N ASN A 5 1.37 -0.52 -18.37
CA ASN A 5 1.24 -0.06 -17.01
C ASN A 5 0.74 -1.10 -16.08
N MET A 6 0.91 -2.33 -16.41
CA MET A 6 0.45 -3.37 -15.52
C MET A 6 1.45 -3.54 -14.41
N GLU A 7 1.33 -2.74 -13.39
CA GLU A 7 2.19 -2.93 -12.24
C GLU A 7 1.77 -4.17 -11.50
N LYS A 8 2.70 -4.73 -10.79
CA LYS A 8 2.40 -5.87 -9.96
C LYS A 8 1.60 -5.43 -8.77
N LEU A 9 0.79 -6.35 -8.29
CA LEU A 9 0.05 -6.14 -7.06
C LEU A 9 0.58 -7.14 -6.03
N TYR A 10 0.77 -6.68 -4.83
CA TYR A 10 1.28 -7.51 -3.75
C TYR A 10 0.22 -7.69 -2.69
N THR A 11 0.24 -8.85 -2.06
CA THR A 11 -0.64 -9.08 -0.92
C THR A 11 -0.03 -8.40 0.30
N ALA A 12 -0.84 -8.24 1.33
CA ALA A 12 -0.32 -7.69 2.58
C ALA A 12 0.79 -8.57 3.13
N GLU A 13 0.66 -9.88 2.95
CA GLU A 13 1.69 -10.80 3.40
C GLU A 13 3.01 -10.55 2.66
N GLU A 14 2.93 -10.34 1.36
CA GLU A 14 4.12 -10.09 0.58
C GLU A 14 4.78 -8.77 0.97
N VAL A 15 3.95 -7.77 1.26
CA VAL A 15 4.47 -6.48 1.68
C VAL A 15 5.17 -6.60 3.02
N ARG A 16 4.57 -7.35 3.93
CA ARG A 16 5.16 -7.57 5.24
C ARG A 16 6.54 -8.20 5.11
N VAL A 17 6.65 -9.19 4.25
CA VAL A 17 7.93 -9.87 4.06
C VAL A 17 8.94 -8.93 3.43
N ALA A 18 8.51 -8.18 2.42
CA ALA A 18 9.43 -7.26 1.73
C ALA A 18 9.96 -6.19 2.66
N LEU A 19 9.12 -5.72 3.57
CA LEU A 19 9.52 -4.68 4.50
C LEU A 19 10.08 -5.25 5.79
N LYS A 20 10.04 -6.57 5.93
CA LYS A 20 10.52 -7.26 7.12
C LYS A 20 9.81 -6.79 8.37
N MET A 21 8.49 -6.71 8.27
CA MET A 21 7.68 -6.25 9.37
C MET A 21 6.67 -7.31 9.76
N LYS A 22 5.97 -7.07 10.83
CA LYS A 22 4.98 -8.02 11.29
C LYS A 22 3.62 -7.70 10.70
N MET A 23 2.82 -8.74 10.51
CA MET A 23 1.51 -8.56 9.90
C MET A 23 0.61 -7.59 10.66
N PRO A 24 0.57 -7.60 11.99
CA PRO A 24 -0.27 -6.64 12.69
C PRO A 24 0.07 -5.19 12.35
N THR A 25 1.34 -4.90 12.12
CA THR A 25 1.74 -3.55 11.75
C THR A 25 1.18 -3.18 10.38
N ILE A 26 1.29 -4.10 9.43
CA ILE A 26 0.77 -3.84 8.09
C ILE A 26 -0.74 -3.65 8.13
N ARG A 27 -1.44 -4.49 8.86
CA ARG A 27 -2.88 -4.36 8.97
C ARG A 27 -3.29 -3.05 9.61
N SER A 28 -2.52 -2.63 10.59
CA SER A 28 -2.80 -1.38 11.25
C SER A 28 -2.66 -0.21 10.27
N TRP A 29 -1.63 -0.25 9.44
CA TRP A 29 -1.44 0.80 8.46
C TRP A 29 -2.59 0.86 7.46
N ILE A 30 -3.07 -0.31 7.06
CA ILE A 30 -4.20 -0.36 6.13
C ILE A 30 -5.44 0.18 6.81
N HIS A 31 -5.68 -0.25 8.04
CA HIS A 31 -6.86 0.16 8.77
C HIS A 31 -6.86 1.67 9.04
N GLN A 32 -5.70 2.22 9.30
CA GLN A 32 -5.56 3.65 9.56
C GLN A 32 -5.51 4.46 8.27
N GLN A 33 -5.60 3.79 7.15
CA GLN A 33 -5.53 4.43 5.85
C GLN A 33 -4.21 5.14 5.61
N ARG A 34 -3.17 4.61 6.20
CA ARG A 34 -1.83 5.11 5.94
C ARG A 34 -1.17 4.39 4.76
N LEU A 35 -1.73 3.26 4.36
CA LEU A 35 -1.21 2.47 3.28
C LEU A 35 -2.32 2.33 2.23
N PRO A 36 -2.17 2.95 1.07
CA PRO A 36 -3.22 2.84 0.06
C PRO A 36 -3.30 1.43 -0.49
N VAL A 37 -4.50 0.95 -0.68
CA VAL A 37 -4.72 -0.41 -1.18
C VAL A 37 -5.69 -0.39 -2.34
N VAL A 38 -5.63 -1.45 -3.11
CA VAL A 38 -6.57 -1.69 -4.19
C VAL A 38 -7.45 -2.85 -3.74
N ARG A 39 -8.74 -2.67 -3.83
CA ARG A 39 -9.64 -3.75 -3.47
C ARG A 39 -10.11 -4.46 -4.72
N ALA A 40 -9.93 -5.76 -4.74
CA ALA A 40 -10.36 -6.59 -5.84
C ALA A 40 -11.30 -7.62 -5.26
N GLY A 41 -12.60 -7.31 -5.29
CA GLY A 41 -13.56 -8.15 -4.61
C GLY A 41 -13.32 -8.08 -3.12
N ARG A 42 -13.08 -9.21 -2.52
CA ARG A 42 -12.80 -9.25 -1.09
C ARG A 42 -11.33 -9.15 -0.78
N SER A 43 -10.52 -9.13 -1.81
CA SER A 43 -9.08 -9.16 -1.62
C SER A 43 -8.52 -7.75 -1.55
N VAL A 44 -7.46 -7.59 -0.81
CA VAL A 44 -6.77 -6.33 -0.69
C VAL A 44 -5.39 -6.51 -1.28
N ARG A 45 -4.99 -5.59 -2.13
CA ARG A 45 -3.68 -5.65 -2.77
C ARG A 45 -3.00 -4.30 -2.67
N ILE A 46 -1.70 -4.31 -2.71
CA ILE A 46 -0.90 -3.09 -2.64
C ILE A 46 -0.13 -2.98 -3.94
N ARG A 47 -0.14 -1.80 -4.55
CA ARG A 47 0.53 -1.60 -5.82
C ARG A 47 2.04 -1.59 -5.64
N GLU A 48 2.71 -2.08 -6.64
CA GLU A 48 4.17 -2.10 -6.63
C GLU A 48 4.74 -0.70 -6.40
N SER A 49 4.17 0.30 -7.04
CA SER A 49 4.67 1.66 -6.89
C SER A 49 4.59 2.13 -5.45
N VAL A 50 3.55 1.73 -4.74
CA VAL A 50 3.41 2.08 -3.33
C VAL A 50 4.51 1.41 -2.51
N LEU A 51 4.73 0.13 -2.77
CA LEU A 51 5.76 -0.59 -2.03
C LEU A 51 7.14 0.00 -2.27
N ILE A 52 7.44 0.32 -3.51
CA ILE A 52 8.73 0.91 -3.85
C ILE A 52 8.90 2.24 -3.13
N LYS A 53 7.85 3.05 -3.12
CA LYS A 53 7.95 4.35 -2.48
C LYS A 53 8.20 4.23 -0.98
N ILE A 54 7.58 3.25 -0.36
CA ILE A 54 7.81 3.02 1.06
C ILE A 54 9.25 2.61 1.31
N ILE A 55 9.76 1.74 0.45
CA ILE A 55 11.14 1.28 0.61
C ILE A 55 12.13 2.41 0.44
N GLU A 56 11.88 3.29 -0.52
CA GLU A 56 12.82 4.34 -0.82
C GLU A 56 12.68 5.57 0.05
N GLU A 57 11.46 5.91 0.45
CA GLU A 57 11.22 7.18 1.12
C GLU A 57 10.51 7.04 2.45
N GLY A 58 10.02 5.88 2.78
CA GLY A 58 9.33 5.68 4.03
C GLY A 58 7.82 5.81 3.88
N LEU A 59 7.10 5.37 4.88
CA LEU A 59 5.66 5.34 4.82
C LEU A 59 5.05 6.73 4.70
N ASP A 60 5.63 7.71 5.34
CA ASP A 60 5.06 9.04 5.32
C ASP A 60 5.06 9.69 3.95
N ALA A 61 5.85 9.17 3.03
CA ALA A 61 5.88 9.71 1.68
C ALA A 61 4.70 9.23 0.85
N VAL A 62 3.99 8.22 1.32
CA VAL A 62 2.86 7.66 0.61
C VAL A 62 1.59 8.32 1.10
N LYS A 63 0.78 8.79 0.18
CA LYS A 63 -0.45 9.44 0.56
C LYS A 63 -1.65 8.66 0.09
N VAL A 64 -2.66 8.65 0.92
CA VAL A 64 -3.91 8.00 0.61
C VAL A 64 -4.89 9.10 0.24
N GLU A 65 -5.27 9.14 -1.01
CA GLU A 65 -6.06 10.24 -1.49
C GLU A 65 -7.37 10.44 -0.81
N ASN A 66 -8.03 9.38 -0.49
CA ASN A 66 -9.33 9.57 0.11
C ASN A 66 -9.25 9.93 1.56
N SER A 67 -8.08 10.13 2.07
CA SER A 67 -8.01 10.55 3.45
C SER A 67 -8.02 12.04 3.52
N THR A 68 -8.29 12.69 2.46
CA THR A 68 -8.30 14.08 2.49
C THR A 68 -9.15 14.65 3.51
N GLY A 69 -10.08 13.98 3.89
CA GLY A 69 -10.88 14.56 4.89
C GLY A 69 -10.07 15.13 5.94
N SER A 70 -9.04 14.80 5.96
CA SER A 70 -8.37 15.32 7.03
C SER A 70 -7.80 16.60 6.84
N ILE A 71 -8.07 16.98 6.65
CA ILE A 71 -7.60 17.85 6.85
C ILE A 71 -7.18 18.33 7.56
N ASN A 72 -7.14 18.14 7.78
CA ASN A 72 -6.82 18.37 8.32
C ASN A 72 -6.64 18.60 8.46
#